data_4703525469e6ba040f9eccbbe18dfd18
#
_entry.id   4703525469e6ba040f9eccbbe18dfd18
#
_cell.length_a   1.000
_cell.length_b   1.000
_cell.length_c   1.000
_cell.angle_alpha   90.00
_cell.angle_beta   90.00
_cell.angle_gamma   90.00
#
_symmetry.space_group_name_H-M   'P 1'
#
loop_
_entity.id
_entity.type
_entity.pdbx_description
1 polymer ?
#
loop_
_entity_poly.entity_id
_entity_poly.type
_entity_poly.pdbx_seq_one_letter_code
_entity_poly.pdbx_strand_id
1 'polypeptide(L)'
;MATTVDFIEYVCGRSDGVGAVRYKKMFGEYIVYVNDKPILLVCDNTVFVKILPCLDGLMANSEKGYPYNGAKEHYVLDIDDSELAREVIAALEPVTSLPKPRKKRIKDVQ
;
A
#
# COMPACT_ATOMS: atom_id res chain seq x y z
N MET A 1 2.33 -16.82 5.53
CA MET A 1 1.96 -16.47 6.90
C MET A 1 1.32 -15.11 6.92
N ALA A 2 0.43 -14.88 7.86
CA ALA A 2 -0.24 -13.59 7.94
C ALA A 2 0.69 -12.53 8.51
N THR A 3 0.44 -11.29 8.12
CA THR A 3 1.16 -10.13 8.66
C THR A 3 0.77 -9.92 10.12
N THR A 4 1.74 -9.65 10.98
CA THR A 4 1.47 -9.39 12.40
C THR A 4 1.01 -7.95 12.61
N VAL A 5 0.25 -7.73 13.69
CA VAL A 5 -0.20 -6.39 14.05
C VAL A 5 1.01 -5.50 14.36
N ASP A 6 2.01 -6.04 15.02
CA ASP A 6 3.22 -5.27 15.33
C ASP A 6 3.88 -4.76 14.06
N PHE A 7 3.93 -5.58 13.02
CA PHE A 7 4.56 -5.16 11.78
C PHE A 7 3.73 -4.07 11.08
N ILE A 8 2.40 -4.21 11.06
CA ILE A 8 1.58 -3.20 10.38
C ILE A 8 1.64 -1.87 11.12
N GLU A 9 1.72 -1.89 12.45
CA GLU A 9 1.88 -0.65 13.22
C GLU A 9 3.23 0.00 12.94
N TYR A 10 4.27 -0.81 12.80
CA TYR A 10 5.58 -0.31 12.42
C TYR A 10 5.54 0.34 11.04
N VAL A 11 4.89 -0.31 10.06
CA VAL A 11 4.76 0.23 8.70
C VAL A 11 4.03 1.57 8.74
N CYS A 12 2.94 1.67 9.50
CA CYS A 12 2.18 2.91 9.58
C CYS A 12 3.02 4.03 10.20
N GLY A 13 3.82 3.72 11.22
CA GLY A 13 4.71 4.71 11.83
C GLY A 13 5.78 5.20 10.85
N ARG A 14 6.30 4.31 10.01
CA ARG A 14 7.29 4.70 9.01
C ARG A 14 6.68 5.48 7.86
N SER A 15 5.37 5.36 7.66
CA SER A 15 4.66 6.04 6.59
C SER A 15 4.13 7.41 7.01
N ASP A 16 4.18 7.71 8.29
CA ASP A 16 3.68 8.96 8.84
C ASP A 16 4.51 10.13 8.31
N GLY A 17 3.85 11.27 8.13
CA GLY A 17 4.52 12.48 7.67
C GLY A 17 4.17 12.87 6.24
N VAL A 18 3.60 11.98 5.44
CA VAL A 18 3.13 12.31 4.09
C VAL A 18 1.67 12.76 4.14
N GLY A 19 0.89 12.17 5.04
CA GLY A 19 -0.52 12.50 5.17
C GLY A 19 -1.14 11.68 6.29
N ALA A 20 -2.46 11.65 6.34
CA ALA A 20 -3.18 10.88 7.34
C ALA A 20 -3.08 9.39 7.00
N VAL A 21 -2.54 8.60 7.91
CA VAL A 21 -2.26 7.18 7.69
C VAL A 21 -3.22 6.34 8.54
N ARG A 22 -3.80 5.35 7.91
CA ARG A 22 -4.59 4.33 8.60
C ARG A 22 -4.43 3.01 7.86
N TYR A 23 -4.83 1.94 8.50
CA TYR A 23 -4.77 0.63 7.84
C TYR A 23 -6.09 -0.11 8.02
N LYS A 24 -6.29 -1.10 7.15
CA LYS A 24 -7.47 -1.95 7.21
C LYS A 24 -7.04 -3.39 6.98
N LYS A 25 -7.53 -4.29 7.80
CA LYS A 25 -7.28 -5.70 7.64
C LYS A 25 -8.20 -6.27 6.57
N MET A 26 -7.64 -7.11 5.70
CA MET A 26 -8.41 -7.72 4.63
C MET A 26 -7.83 -9.10 4.32
N PHE A 27 -8.62 -10.14 4.50
CA PHE A 27 -8.21 -11.53 4.21
C PHE A 27 -6.91 -11.92 4.91
N GLY A 28 -6.73 -11.47 6.15
CA GLY A 28 -5.52 -11.78 6.91
C GLY A 28 -4.32 -10.91 6.61
N GLU A 29 -4.44 -10.03 5.64
CA GLU A 29 -3.38 -9.08 5.28
C GLU A 29 -3.89 -7.66 5.52
N TYR A 30 -3.08 -6.67 5.14
CA TYR A 30 -3.42 -5.29 5.45
C TYR A 30 -3.20 -4.38 4.25
N ILE A 31 -4.03 -3.36 4.17
CA ILE A 31 -3.84 -2.26 3.23
C ILE A 31 -3.61 -1.01 4.04
N VAL A 32 -2.55 -0.26 3.70
CA VAL A 32 -2.26 1.02 4.34
C VAL A 32 -2.78 2.13 3.46
N TYR A 33 -3.62 2.97 4.05
CA TYR A 33 -4.22 4.11 3.38
C TYR A 33 -3.51 5.39 3.80
N VAL A 34 -3.21 6.25 2.83
CA VAL A 34 -2.69 7.58 3.09
C VAL A 34 -3.68 8.56 2.48
N ASN A 35 -4.21 9.47 3.30
CA ASN A 35 -5.26 10.40 2.87
C ASN A 35 -6.44 9.66 2.25
N ASP A 36 -6.81 8.52 2.85
CA ASP A 36 -7.91 7.65 2.43
C ASP A 36 -7.69 6.96 1.09
N LYS A 37 -6.47 6.99 0.57
CA LYS A 37 -6.11 6.30 -0.67
C LYS A 37 -5.31 5.04 -0.36
N PRO A 38 -5.62 3.91 -1.01
CA PRO A 38 -4.87 2.67 -0.76
C PRO A 38 -3.49 2.74 -1.42
N ILE A 39 -2.47 2.91 -0.62
CA ILE A 39 -1.11 3.16 -1.11
C ILE A 39 -0.22 1.93 -0.98
N LEU A 40 -0.23 1.28 0.20
CA LEU A 40 0.64 0.14 0.44
C LEU A 40 -0.19 -1.11 0.67
N LEU A 41 0.33 -2.23 0.20
CA LEU A 41 -0.25 -3.54 0.45
C LEU A 41 0.75 -4.33 1.27
N VAL A 42 0.35 -4.78 2.46
CA VAL A 42 1.26 -5.47 3.38
C VAL A 42 0.80 -6.91 3.51
N CYS A 43 1.60 -7.81 3.00
CA CYS A 43 1.30 -9.24 2.98
C CYS A 43 2.51 -10.01 3.46
N ASP A 44 2.30 -10.96 4.35
CA ASP A 44 3.36 -11.84 4.85
C ASP A 44 4.56 -11.04 5.37
N ASN A 45 4.27 -10.00 6.17
CA ASN A 45 5.27 -9.09 6.74
C ASN A 45 6.18 -8.45 5.68
N THR A 46 5.62 -8.22 4.49
CA THR A 46 6.33 -7.59 3.37
C THR A 46 5.46 -6.47 2.82
N VAL A 47 6.09 -5.33 2.53
CA VAL A 47 5.39 -4.16 2.01
C VAL A 47 5.51 -4.15 0.49
N PHE A 48 4.37 -4.08 -0.18
CA PHE A 48 4.31 -4.05 -1.64
C PHE A 48 3.68 -2.75 -2.13
N VAL A 49 4.17 -2.26 -3.27
CA VAL A 49 3.56 -1.11 -3.95
C VAL A 49 3.40 -1.44 -5.43
N LYS A 50 2.42 -0.81 -6.06
CA LYS A 50 2.16 -1.04 -7.48
C LYS A 50 3.33 -0.58 -8.33
N ILE A 51 3.56 -1.28 -9.43
CA ILE A 51 4.58 -0.90 -10.40
C ILE A 51 3.96 0.15 -11.32
N LEU A 52 4.30 1.41 -11.07
CA LEU A 52 3.77 2.54 -11.82
C LEU A 52 4.92 3.39 -12.34
N PRO A 53 4.72 4.12 -13.46
CA PRO A 53 5.81 4.93 -14.03
C PRO A 53 6.40 5.95 -13.06
N CYS A 54 5.61 6.48 -12.14
CA CYS A 54 6.11 7.46 -11.19
C CYS A 54 7.16 6.88 -10.24
N LEU A 55 7.27 5.55 -10.16
CA LEU A 55 8.25 4.89 -9.29
C LEU A 55 9.47 4.39 -10.03
N ASP A 56 9.53 4.55 -11.35
CA ASP A 56 10.60 3.97 -12.15
C ASP A 56 11.99 4.37 -11.65
N GLY A 57 12.18 5.65 -11.33
CA GLY A 57 13.46 6.12 -10.83
C GLY A 57 13.73 5.72 -9.39
N LEU A 58 12.71 5.82 -8.56
CA LEU A 58 12.86 5.54 -7.12
C LEU A 58 13.10 4.07 -6.84
N MET A 59 12.48 3.19 -7.61
CA MET A 59 12.49 1.76 -7.31
C MET A 59 13.13 0.93 -8.43
N ALA A 60 14.02 1.55 -9.21
CA ALA A 60 14.66 0.87 -10.34
C ALA A 60 15.41 -0.39 -9.91
N ASN A 61 15.99 -0.37 -8.73
CA ASN A 61 16.79 -1.49 -8.22
C ASN A 61 16.06 -2.28 -7.14
N SER A 62 14.76 -2.03 -6.95
CA SER A 62 14.01 -2.72 -5.92
C SER A 62 13.62 -4.11 -6.36
N GLU A 63 13.45 -4.99 -5.39
CA GLU A 63 12.93 -6.31 -5.65
C GLU A 63 11.48 -6.24 -6.12
N LYS A 64 11.04 -7.28 -6.79
CA LYS A 64 9.65 -7.42 -7.21
C LYS A 64 9.11 -8.73 -6.69
N GLY A 65 7.83 -8.78 -6.46
CA GLY A 65 7.19 -9.99 -6.00
C GLY A 65 5.69 -9.92 -6.16
N TYR A 66 5.03 -10.95 -5.68
CA TYR A 66 3.58 -11.09 -5.77
C TYR A 66 3.01 -11.09 -4.37
N PRO A 67 2.16 -10.11 -4.03
CA PRO A 67 1.61 -10.03 -2.67
C PRO A 67 0.80 -11.26 -2.27
N TYR A 68 0.12 -11.87 -3.24
CA TYR A 68 -0.67 -13.05 -2.99
C TYR A 68 -0.81 -13.81 -4.31
N ASN A 69 -1.28 -15.04 -4.19
CA ASN A 69 -1.43 -15.90 -5.35
C ASN A 69 -2.45 -15.31 -6.34
N GLY A 70 -2.04 -15.15 -7.58
CA GLY A 70 -2.88 -14.56 -8.61
C GLY A 70 -2.79 -13.05 -8.73
N ALA A 71 -2.02 -12.39 -7.86
CA ALA A 71 -1.83 -10.95 -7.94
C ALA A 71 -0.88 -10.60 -9.07
N LYS A 72 -0.96 -9.33 -9.52
CA LYS A 72 0.03 -8.79 -10.44
C LYS A 72 1.34 -8.57 -9.69
N GLU A 73 2.44 -8.51 -10.43
CA GLU A 73 3.74 -8.20 -9.85
C GLU A 73 3.74 -6.81 -9.24
N HIS A 74 4.39 -6.69 -8.10
CA HIS A 74 4.52 -5.43 -7.36
C HIS A 74 5.99 -5.23 -7.02
N TYR A 75 6.37 -3.97 -6.74
CA TYR A 75 7.65 -3.71 -6.10
C TYR A 75 7.59 -4.08 -4.62
N VAL A 76 8.70 -4.59 -4.10
CA VAL A 76 8.88 -4.78 -2.66
C VAL A 76 9.54 -3.52 -2.10
N LEU A 77 8.88 -2.85 -1.17
CA LEU A 77 9.39 -1.62 -0.57
C LEU A 77 10.14 -1.95 0.71
N ASP A 78 11.38 -1.45 0.81
CA ASP A 78 12.14 -1.55 2.05
C ASP A 78 11.63 -0.50 3.01
N ILE A 79 10.74 -0.90 3.91
CA ILE A 79 10.10 0.02 4.85
C ILE A 79 11.09 0.56 5.89
N ASP A 80 12.24 -0.11 6.06
CA ASP A 80 13.26 0.37 6.97
C ASP A 80 14.00 1.59 6.44
N ASP A 81 13.96 1.80 5.12
CA ASP A 81 14.47 3.01 4.51
C ASP A 81 13.37 4.06 4.55
N SER A 82 13.33 4.84 5.63
CA SER A 82 12.23 5.78 5.84
C SER A 82 12.20 6.90 4.80
N GLU A 83 13.36 7.30 4.29
CA GLU A 83 13.40 8.33 3.26
C GLU A 83 12.80 7.80 1.95
N LEU A 84 13.19 6.61 1.55
CA LEU A 84 12.63 5.97 0.35
C LEU A 84 11.14 5.76 0.52
N ALA A 85 10.71 5.28 1.70
CA ALA A 85 9.29 5.04 1.95
C ALA A 85 8.47 6.31 1.78
N ARG A 86 8.95 7.43 2.33
CA ARG A 86 8.24 8.71 2.18
C ARG A 86 8.20 9.16 0.74
N GLU A 87 9.31 9.01 0.01
CA GLU A 87 9.34 9.41 -1.39
C GLU A 87 8.39 8.58 -2.24
N VAL A 88 8.34 7.28 -1.99
CA VAL A 88 7.44 6.37 -2.71
C VAL A 88 5.98 6.73 -2.41
N ILE A 89 5.66 6.93 -1.14
CA ILE A 89 4.28 7.30 -0.76
C ILE A 89 3.91 8.65 -1.37
N ALA A 90 4.81 9.62 -1.32
CA ALA A 90 4.56 10.94 -1.90
C ALA A 90 4.36 10.87 -3.41
N ALA A 91 5.05 9.96 -4.09
CA ALA A 91 4.88 9.78 -5.53
C ALA A 91 3.56 9.08 -5.86
N LEU A 92 3.13 8.15 -5.02
CA LEU A 92 1.91 7.37 -5.26
C LEU A 92 0.63 8.13 -4.91
N GLU A 93 0.70 9.00 -3.91
CA GLU A 93 -0.49 9.67 -3.40
C GLU A 93 -1.24 10.44 -4.49
N PRO A 94 -0.58 11.30 -5.30
CA PRO A 94 -1.31 12.08 -6.30
C PRO A 94 -1.83 11.25 -7.48
N VAL A 95 -1.26 10.07 -7.73
CA VAL A 95 -1.70 9.23 -8.86
C VAL A 95 -2.65 8.11 -8.43
N THR A 96 -2.92 7.99 -7.13
CA THR A 96 -3.84 6.98 -6.61
C THR A 96 -5.19 7.62 -6.37
N SER A 97 -6.23 7.01 -6.92
CA SER A 97 -7.59 7.52 -6.73
C SER A 97 -8.17 7.09 -5.41
N LEU A 98 -9.10 7.89 -4.89
CA LEU A 98 -9.90 7.45 -3.75
C LEU A 98 -10.70 6.21 -4.16
N PRO A 99 -10.90 5.25 -3.23
CA PRO A 99 -11.73 4.09 -3.55
C PRO A 99 -13.14 4.55 -3.89
N LYS A 100 -13.73 3.92 -4.88
CA LYS A 100 -15.11 4.21 -5.22
C LYS A 100 -16.04 3.70 -4.13
N PRO A 101 -17.08 4.45 -3.76
CA PRO A 101 -18.06 3.93 -2.81
C PRO A 101 -18.76 2.71 -3.39
N ARG A 102 -19.13 1.76 -2.52
CA ARG A 102 -19.91 0.62 -2.95
C ARG A 102 -21.28 1.09 -3.37
N LYS A 103 -21.70 0.59 -4.48
CA LYS A 103 -23.03 0.91 -4.93
C LYS A 103 -24.03 0.21 -4.11
N LYS A 104 -24.33 0.51 -4.05
CA LYS A 104 -24.93 0.03 -3.47
C LYS A 104 -25.84 -0.42 -3.96
N ARG A 105 -25.56 -0.98 -4.09
CA ARG A 105 -25.97 -1.26 -4.38
C ARG A 105 -27.11 -0.91 -4.51
N ILE A 106 -27.41 -0.99 -4.79
CA ILE A 106 -28.13 -0.55 -4.79
C ILE A 106 -29.14 -0.56 -4.98
N LYS A 107 -28.99 -0.52 -5.22
CA LYS A 107 -29.58 -0.44 -5.29
C LYS A 107 -30.44 -0.45 -5.46
N ASP A 108 -30.14 -0.56 -5.70
CA ASP A 108 -30.61 -0.50 -5.80
C ASP A 108 -31.36 -0.30 -5.89
N VAL A 109 -31.44 -0.25 -6.28
CA VAL A 109 -31.72 0.02 -6.28
C VAL A 109 -32.27 0.06 -6.40
N GLN A 110 -32.24 0.07 -6.82
CA GLN A 110 -32.29 0.12 -6.80
C GLN A 110 -32.68 -0.06 -6.79
#